data_bddea2a506f141499bd32aee584ffef7
#
_entry.id   bddea2a506f141499bd32aee584ffef7
#
_cell.length_a   1.000
_cell.length_b   1.000
_cell.length_c   1.000
_cell.angle_alpha   90.00
_cell.angle_beta   90.00
_cell.angle_gamma   90.00
#
_symmetry.space_group_name_H-M   'P 1'
#
loop_
_entity.id
_entity.type
_entity.pdbx_description
1 polymer ?
#
loop_
_entity_poly.entity_id
_entity_poly.type
_entity_poly.pdbx_seq_one_letter_code
_entity_poly.pdbx_strand_id
1 'polypeptide(L)'
;MVFRLANFDFELPPDRIAHRPVRPRDAARLLCVQTSGGCFGYQPDHVYHGVRPCSGHASSRPGHETGGDRKNPQDARLTQDSAQPSNQLPGDGRNLARIEDRVVRDLPDLLCPGDIVVVNDTRVIPAQLTTRLGNARIIITLDQPRAEGTWHALARNARRLHEGDKLRFDGPSDLSAVILARDLDGGVILRFDQQDAEFDEALRRDASLALPPYISRPHGPEPADATDYQTVFANNDGAVAAPTAGLHFTPALLTVLEARGILRAFVTLHVGAGTFLPVRSDDVSHHTMHAEYGEISASTAHAINDARAGGGRIVAIGTTSLRLLESAVDASGMIAPFAGQTSLFILPGYRFRAVDVLMTNFHLPRSTLFMLVCAFAGTETMRAAYAHAVAAGYRFYSYGDASLLYRYDR
;
A
#
# COMPACT_ATOMS: atom_id res chain seq x y z
N MET A 1 -11.04 -4.69 -24.99
CA MET A 1 -11.66 -3.48 -24.38
C MET A 1 -10.56 -2.44 -24.27
N VAL A 2 -10.72 -1.26 -24.88
CA VAL A 2 -9.72 -0.19 -24.78
C VAL A 2 -9.97 0.57 -23.50
N PHE A 3 -8.99 0.63 -22.60
CA PHE A 3 -9.07 1.41 -21.37
C PHE A 3 -8.51 2.81 -21.61
N ARG A 4 -9.39 3.82 -21.58
CA ARG A 4 -8.98 5.22 -21.68
C ARG A 4 -8.65 5.78 -20.29
N LEU A 5 -7.60 6.59 -20.20
CA LEU A 5 -7.20 7.24 -18.96
C LEU A 5 -8.35 8.02 -18.30
N ALA A 6 -9.21 8.66 -19.11
CA ALA A 6 -10.41 9.36 -18.64
C ALA A 6 -11.43 8.46 -17.91
N ASN A 7 -11.42 7.14 -18.16
CA ASN A 7 -12.28 6.20 -17.43
C ASN A 7 -11.94 6.08 -15.95
N PHE A 8 -10.74 6.53 -15.56
CA PHE A 8 -10.23 6.48 -14.20
C PHE A 8 -10.05 7.88 -13.60
N ASP A 9 -10.84 8.83 -14.10
CA ASP A 9 -10.86 10.19 -13.59
C ASP A 9 -11.98 10.40 -12.57
N PHE A 10 -11.73 11.28 -11.59
CA PHE A 10 -12.72 11.75 -10.63
C PHE A 10 -12.27 13.11 -10.09
N GLU A 11 -13.22 13.89 -9.57
CA GLU A 11 -12.93 15.19 -8.99
C GLU A 11 -12.35 15.00 -7.58
N LEU A 12 -11.15 15.55 -7.37
CA LEU A 12 -10.48 15.56 -6.06
C LEU A 12 -10.15 16.99 -5.68
N PRO A 13 -10.85 17.58 -4.69
CA PRO A 13 -10.54 18.90 -4.18
C PRO A 13 -9.13 18.96 -3.61
N PRO A 14 -8.32 20.00 -3.88
CA PRO A 14 -6.93 20.10 -3.41
C PRO A 14 -6.78 20.07 -1.89
N ASP A 15 -7.78 20.54 -1.14
CA ASP A 15 -7.81 20.54 0.32
C ASP A 15 -7.96 19.13 0.93
N ARG A 16 -8.29 18.14 0.11
CA ARG A 16 -8.33 16.72 0.52
C ARG A 16 -6.97 16.05 0.51
N ILE A 17 -5.95 16.67 -0.05
CA ILE A 17 -4.59 16.11 -0.10
C ILE A 17 -3.88 16.33 1.24
N ALA A 18 -3.48 15.25 1.92
CA ALA A 18 -2.83 15.33 3.21
C ALA A 18 -1.32 15.62 3.07
N HIS A 19 -0.84 16.68 3.71
CA HIS A 19 0.57 17.06 3.73
C HIS A 19 1.30 16.61 5.01
N ARG A 20 0.57 16.08 5.99
CA ARG A 20 1.07 15.54 7.26
C ARG A 20 0.21 14.37 7.72
N PRO A 21 0.81 13.35 8.38
CA PRO A 21 0.03 12.26 8.93
C PRO A 21 -0.81 12.70 10.13
N VAL A 22 -1.87 11.95 10.39
CA VAL A 22 -2.59 12.05 11.66
C VAL A 22 -1.75 11.42 12.79
N ARG A 23 -1.96 11.87 14.01
CA ARG A 23 -1.31 11.31 15.20
C ARG A 23 -2.33 11.00 16.30
N PRO A 24 -2.30 9.76 16.84
CA PRO A 24 -1.48 8.63 16.44
C PRO A 24 -1.86 8.15 15.02
N ARG A 25 -0.98 7.42 14.34
CA ARG A 25 -1.13 7.05 12.92
C ARG A 25 -2.36 6.16 12.66
N ASP A 26 -2.69 5.29 13.61
CA ASP A 26 -3.86 4.40 13.59
C ASP A 26 -5.19 5.11 13.87
N ALA A 27 -5.17 6.43 14.15
CA ALA A 27 -6.35 7.27 14.18
C ALA A 27 -6.80 7.73 12.79
N ALA A 28 -6.08 7.40 11.72
CA ALA A 28 -6.52 7.63 10.35
C ALA A 28 -7.85 6.93 10.10
N ARG A 29 -8.71 7.52 9.27
CA ARG A 29 -9.97 6.91 8.88
C ARG A 29 -9.72 5.72 7.97
N LEU A 30 -10.64 4.75 8.01
CA LEU A 30 -10.60 3.54 7.21
C LEU A 30 -11.97 3.33 6.55
N LEU A 31 -12.03 3.40 5.23
CA LEU A 31 -13.23 3.09 4.48
C LEU A 31 -13.26 1.61 4.12
N CYS A 32 -14.16 0.85 4.74
CA CYS A 32 -14.36 -0.56 4.40
C CYS A 32 -15.31 -0.68 3.23
N VAL A 33 -14.91 -1.41 2.18
CA VAL A 33 -15.67 -1.56 0.92
C VAL A 33 -15.79 -3.02 0.55
N GLN A 34 -17.03 -3.52 0.49
CA GLN A 34 -17.35 -4.91 0.14
C GLN A 34 -18.46 -4.98 -0.90
N THR A 35 -18.30 -5.82 -1.90
CA THR A 35 -19.17 -5.90 -3.08
C THR A 35 -20.26 -6.94 -3.06
N SER A 36 -20.29 -7.86 -2.11
CA SER A 36 -21.34 -8.90 -2.04
C SER A 36 -21.42 -9.52 -0.66
N GLY A 37 -22.62 -9.74 -0.20
CA GLY A 37 -23.19 -10.61 0.86
C GLY A 37 -22.38 -11.07 2.07
N GLY A 38 -21.11 -10.71 2.22
CA GLY A 38 -20.28 -11.04 3.38
C GLY A 38 -20.43 -10.03 4.52
N CYS A 39 -20.07 -10.43 5.73
CA CYS A 39 -20.00 -9.54 6.89
C CYS A 39 -18.60 -8.95 7.02
N PHE A 40 -18.46 -7.68 7.45
CA PHE A 40 -17.21 -7.16 7.97
C PHE A 40 -16.91 -7.81 9.32
N GLY A 41 -15.73 -8.39 9.48
CA GLY A 41 -15.25 -8.92 10.75
C GLY A 41 -15.71 -10.35 11.10
N TYR A 42 -15.17 -10.83 12.22
CA TYR A 42 -15.48 -12.13 12.80
C TYR A 42 -16.83 -12.06 13.52
N GLN A 43 -17.82 -12.82 13.02
CA GLN A 43 -19.07 -13.11 13.74
C GLN A 43 -19.03 -14.59 14.17
N PRO A 44 -18.89 -14.91 15.47
CA PRO A 44 -18.74 -16.28 15.95
C PRO A 44 -19.93 -17.20 15.63
N ASP A 45 -21.10 -16.64 15.31
CA ASP A 45 -22.35 -17.38 15.13
C ASP A 45 -22.76 -17.58 13.67
N HIS A 46 -21.99 -17.08 12.68
CA HIS A 46 -22.28 -17.30 11.26
C HIS A 46 -21.45 -18.43 10.65
N VAL A 47 -22.09 -19.55 10.39
CA VAL A 47 -21.55 -20.64 9.56
C VAL A 47 -21.57 -20.18 8.10
N TYR A 48 -20.44 -19.84 7.53
CA TYR A 48 -20.31 -19.54 6.10
C TYR A 48 -20.47 -20.81 5.28
N HIS A 49 -21.54 -20.92 4.49
CA HIS A 49 -21.65 -21.95 3.47
C HIS A 49 -20.64 -21.66 2.35
N GLY A 50 -19.49 -22.36 2.37
CA GLY A 50 -18.44 -22.28 1.37
C GLY A 50 -17.03 -21.99 1.89
N VAL A 51 -16.88 -21.50 3.13
CA VAL A 51 -15.58 -21.39 3.82
C VAL A 51 -15.68 -22.16 5.12
N ARG A 52 -14.81 -23.14 5.34
CA ARG A 52 -14.82 -23.95 6.58
C ARG A 52 -14.61 -23.02 7.79
N PRO A 53 -15.41 -23.16 8.87
CA PRO A 53 -15.21 -22.38 10.09
C PRO A 53 -13.85 -22.73 10.69
N CYS A 54 -13.13 -21.72 11.21
CA CYS A 54 -11.94 -21.91 12.00
C CYS A 54 -12.28 -22.83 13.19
N SER A 55 -11.84 -24.09 13.15
CA SER A 55 -12.06 -25.05 14.23
C SER A 55 -11.15 -24.71 15.42
N GLY A 56 -11.65 -23.87 16.32
CA GLY A 56 -11.05 -23.68 17.63
C GLY A 56 -11.26 -24.94 18.46
N HIS A 57 -10.18 -25.51 18.99
CA HIS A 57 -10.19 -26.63 19.94
C HIS A 57 -10.93 -26.20 21.21
N ALA A 58 -12.18 -26.64 21.36
CA ALA A 58 -12.88 -26.62 22.65
C ALA A 58 -12.42 -27.82 23.48
N SER A 59 -11.65 -27.57 24.53
CA SER A 59 -11.36 -28.57 25.55
C SER A 59 -12.61 -28.87 26.36
N SER A 60 -13.10 -30.10 26.24
CA SER A 60 -14.18 -30.68 27.02
C SER A 60 -13.84 -30.77 28.53
N ARG A 61 -14.68 -30.22 29.38
CA ARG A 61 -14.83 -30.65 30.79
C ARG A 61 -16.27 -31.08 31.03
N PRO A 62 -16.48 -32.18 31.76
CA PRO A 62 -17.81 -32.74 31.98
C PRO A 62 -18.49 -32.20 33.24
N GLY A 63 -19.79 -32.00 33.09
CA GLY A 63 -20.89 -32.31 33.99
C GLY A 63 -21.01 -31.67 35.36
N HIS A 64 -22.10 -30.96 35.59
CA HIS A 64 -23.01 -31.26 36.72
C HIS A 64 -24.38 -30.66 36.44
N GLU A 65 -25.40 -31.54 36.43
CA GLU A 65 -26.83 -31.21 36.49
C GLU A 65 -27.21 -30.74 37.88
N THR A 66 -28.08 -29.74 37.97
CA THR A 66 -29.23 -29.73 38.92
C THR A 66 -30.15 -28.55 38.54
N GLY A 67 -31.34 -28.80 38.41
CA GLY A 67 -32.63 -28.41 38.20
C GLY A 67 -33.20 -27.31 39.11
N GLY A 68 -34.29 -26.67 38.66
CA GLY A 68 -35.15 -25.87 39.54
C GLY A 68 -35.82 -24.70 38.86
N ASP A 69 -36.99 -24.93 38.49
CA ASP A 69 -38.23 -24.20 38.15
C ASP A 69 -38.44 -22.75 38.63
N ARG A 70 -39.26 -22.04 37.81
CA ARG A 70 -40.34 -21.07 38.08
C ARG A 70 -40.17 -19.60 37.63
N LYS A 71 -40.95 -19.31 36.57
CA LYS A 71 -41.97 -18.23 36.36
C LYS A 71 -41.81 -16.87 37.11
N ASN A 72 -41.83 -15.73 36.50
CA ASN A 72 -42.81 -14.99 35.70
C ASN A 72 -42.48 -13.46 35.68
N PRO A 73 -43.25 -12.60 35.04
CA PRO A 73 -42.80 -11.59 34.10
C PRO A 73 -42.96 -10.16 34.59
N GLN A 74 -42.60 -9.22 33.73
CA GLN A 74 -42.84 -7.78 33.77
C GLN A 74 -41.64 -6.96 34.27
N ASP A 75 -40.93 -6.39 33.29
CA ASP A 75 -40.77 -4.95 33.17
C ASP A 75 -40.20 -4.57 31.82
N ALA A 76 -41.06 -3.94 31.03
CA ALA A 76 -40.71 -3.30 29.79
C ALA A 76 -39.98 -1.95 30.11
N ARG A 77 -38.73 -1.82 29.75
CA ARG A 77 -38.07 -0.51 29.54
C ARG A 77 -37.34 -0.48 28.24
N LEU A 78 -37.81 0.39 27.39
CA LEU A 78 -37.29 0.88 26.14
C LEU A 78 -35.79 1.16 26.21
N THR A 79 -34.98 0.38 25.55
CA THR A 79 -33.65 0.78 25.11
C THR A 79 -33.76 1.21 23.66
N GLN A 80 -33.57 2.49 23.42
CA GLN A 80 -33.45 3.07 22.09
C GLN A 80 -32.22 2.48 21.42
N ASP A 81 -32.51 1.63 20.44
CA ASP A 81 -31.55 1.14 19.47
C ASP A 81 -31.20 2.31 18.54
N SER A 82 -30.04 2.93 18.74
CA SER A 82 -29.45 3.88 17.81
C SER A 82 -28.80 3.09 16.67
N ALA A 83 -29.62 2.54 15.79
CA ALA A 83 -29.16 2.02 14.50
C ALA A 83 -28.69 3.21 13.65
N GLN A 84 -27.38 3.35 13.47
CA GLN A 84 -26.84 4.24 12.45
C GLN A 84 -27.32 3.76 11.07
N PRO A 85 -27.69 4.65 10.14
CA PRO A 85 -28.15 4.26 8.82
C PRO A 85 -27.01 3.62 8.04
N SER A 86 -27.16 2.37 7.65
CA SER A 86 -26.30 1.71 6.68
C SER A 86 -26.44 2.41 5.33
N ASN A 87 -25.38 3.09 4.87
CA ASN A 87 -25.36 3.81 3.61
C ASN A 87 -25.23 2.78 2.46
N GLN A 88 -26.36 2.33 1.93
CA GLN A 88 -26.42 1.48 0.73
C GLN A 88 -26.47 2.39 -0.50
N LEU A 89 -25.47 2.32 -1.37
CA LEU A 89 -25.48 3.04 -2.64
C LEU A 89 -26.21 2.23 -3.73
N PRO A 90 -26.96 2.89 -4.63
CA PRO A 90 -27.67 2.24 -5.71
C PRO A 90 -26.69 1.66 -6.75
N GLY A 91 -26.62 0.33 -6.82
CA GLY A 91 -26.06 -0.41 -7.95
C GLY A 91 -27.20 -0.99 -8.80
N ASP A 92 -26.91 -1.44 -10.00
CA ASP A 92 -27.87 -2.06 -10.90
C ASP A 92 -28.40 -3.39 -10.30
N GLY A 93 -29.33 -3.32 -9.43
CA GLY A 93 -30.23 -4.36 -8.92
C GLY A 93 -29.67 -5.72 -8.48
N ARG A 94 -28.34 -6.00 -8.57
CA ARG A 94 -27.75 -7.31 -8.27
C ARG A 94 -26.58 -7.36 -7.30
N ASN A 95 -25.90 -6.23 -7.00
CA ASN A 95 -24.79 -6.19 -6.03
C ASN A 95 -24.68 -4.78 -5.42
N LEU A 96 -25.37 -4.55 -4.31
CA LEU A 96 -25.19 -3.35 -3.51
C LEU A 96 -23.83 -3.44 -2.79
N ALA A 97 -22.91 -2.54 -3.12
CA ALA A 97 -21.67 -2.39 -2.35
C ALA A 97 -22.00 -1.89 -0.94
N ARG A 98 -21.47 -2.57 0.05
CA ARG A 98 -21.53 -2.12 1.45
C ARG A 98 -20.30 -1.25 1.74
N ILE A 99 -20.53 -0.03 2.19
CA ILE A 99 -19.51 0.92 2.58
C ILE A 99 -19.70 1.26 4.06
N GLU A 100 -18.63 1.13 4.85
CA GLU A 100 -18.62 1.51 6.27
C GLU A 100 -17.45 2.42 6.59
N ASP A 101 -17.75 3.50 7.33
CA ASP A 101 -16.75 4.40 7.88
C ASP A 101 -16.22 3.84 9.21
N ARG A 102 -14.90 3.62 9.27
CA ARG A 102 -14.14 3.09 10.40
C ARG A 102 -12.89 3.93 10.64
N VAL A 103 -12.07 3.51 11.58
CA VAL A 103 -10.70 4.00 11.79
C VAL A 103 -9.71 2.83 11.72
N VAL A 104 -8.44 3.11 11.42
CA VAL A 104 -7.44 2.05 11.23
C VAL A 104 -7.27 1.19 12.49
N ARG A 105 -7.43 1.76 13.68
CA ARG A 105 -7.35 1.01 14.94
C ARG A 105 -8.44 -0.05 15.10
N ASP A 106 -9.51 0.00 14.30
CA ASP A 106 -10.57 -1.02 14.29
C ASP A 106 -10.19 -2.25 13.44
N LEU A 107 -9.04 -2.23 12.76
CA LEU A 107 -8.59 -3.33 11.90
C LEU A 107 -8.63 -4.71 12.59
N PRO A 108 -8.27 -4.86 13.89
CA PRO A 108 -8.39 -6.14 14.59
C PRO A 108 -9.82 -6.69 14.68
N ASP A 109 -10.85 -5.86 14.60
CA ASP A 109 -12.25 -6.28 14.59
C ASP A 109 -12.77 -6.62 13.18
N LEU A 110 -12.04 -6.22 12.14
CA LEU A 110 -12.35 -6.42 10.73
C LEU A 110 -11.68 -7.67 10.13
N LEU A 111 -10.65 -8.19 10.82
CA LEU A 111 -9.92 -9.38 10.43
C LEU A 111 -10.30 -10.57 11.30
N CYS A 112 -10.07 -11.79 10.78
CA CYS A 112 -10.36 -13.04 11.48
C CYS A 112 -9.07 -13.67 12.02
N PRO A 113 -9.10 -14.37 13.18
CA PRO A 113 -7.98 -15.19 13.62
C PRO A 113 -7.54 -16.15 12.50
N GLY A 114 -6.23 -16.22 12.26
CA GLY A 114 -5.65 -17.00 11.14
C GLY A 114 -5.47 -16.22 9.85
N ASP A 115 -6.07 -15.03 9.67
CA ASP A 115 -5.72 -14.13 8.57
C ASP A 115 -4.24 -13.76 8.66
N ILE A 116 -3.57 -13.61 7.51
CA ILE A 116 -2.17 -13.19 7.45
C ILE A 116 -2.02 -11.83 6.78
N VAL A 117 -1.53 -10.86 7.55
CA VAL A 117 -1.22 -9.51 7.08
C VAL A 117 0.17 -9.51 6.46
N VAL A 118 0.26 -9.20 5.17
CA VAL A 118 1.51 -9.15 4.42
C VAL A 118 1.92 -7.70 4.22
N VAL A 119 3.06 -7.32 4.81
CA VAL A 119 3.58 -5.95 4.83
C VAL A 119 4.89 -5.84 4.04
N ASN A 120 5.12 -4.68 3.43
CA ASN A 120 6.39 -4.37 2.79
C ASN A 120 7.33 -3.76 3.84
N ASP A 121 8.49 -4.39 4.05
CA ASP A 121 9.50 -4.01 5.04
C ASP A 121 10.65 -3.19 4.46
N THR A 122 10.50 -2.70 3.24
CA THR A 122 11.51 -1.82 2.65
C THR A 122 11.68 -0.54 3.47
N ARG A 123 12.91 -0.07 3.57
CA ARG A 123 13.29 1.18 4.22
C ARG A 123 13.61 2.25 3.18
N VAL A 124 13.05 3.44 3.37
CA VAL A 124 13.34 4.59 2.52
C VAL A 124 14.73 5.10 2.82
N ILE A 125 15.53 5.25 1.76
CA ILE A 125 16.87 5.85 1.83
C ILE A 125 16.84 7.33 1.42
N PRO A 126 17.77 8.17 1.87
CA PRO A 126 17.96 9.49 1.30
C PRO A 126 18.40 9.31 -0.17
N ALA A 127 17.57 9.76 -1.10
CA ALA A 127 17.76 9.48 -2.53
C ALA A 127 17.78 10.74 -3.39
N GLN A 128 17.61 11.92 -2.80
CA GLN A 128 17.59 13.18 -3.55
C GLN A 128 18.87 13.98 -3.33
N LEU A 129 19.62 14.16 -4.39
CA LEU A 129 20.88 14.90 -4.44
C LEU A 129 20.71 16.21 -5.20
N THR A 130 21.39 17.26 -4.78
CA THR A 130 21.43 18.54 -5.48
C THR A 130 22.82 18.76 -6.07
N THR A 131 22.86 19.26 -7.30
CA THR A 131 24.11 19.68 -7.97
C THR A 131 23.88 20.97 -8.76
N ARG A 132 24.95 21.56 -9.25
CA ARG A 132 24.92 22.74 -10.11
C ARG A 132 25.64 22.46 -11.42
N LEU A 133 25.03 22.89 -12.52
CA LEU A 133 25.69 22.94 -13.82
C LEU A 133 25.66 24.40 -14.31
N GLY A 134 26.80 25.07 -14.24
CA GLY A 134 26.87 26.53 -14.34
C GLY A 134 26.01 27.20 -13.27
N ASN A 135 25.07 28.05 -13.66
CA ASN A 135 24.15 28.73 -12.74
C ASN A 135 22.85 27.92 -12.47
N ALA A 136 22.67 26.79 -13.10
CA ALA A 136 21.46 26.01 -12.95
C ALA A 136 21.54 24.99 -11.81
N ARG A 137 20.58 25.05 -10.89
CA ARG A 137 20.37 24.01 -9.90
C ARG A 137 19.71 22.81 -10.56
N ILE A 138 20.31 21.64 -10.38
CA ILE A 138 19.80 20.35 -10.84
C ILE A 138 19.53 19.48 -9.64
N ILE A 139 18.37 18.84 -9.62
CA ILE A 139 17.97 17.87 -8.59
C ILE A 139 17.96 16.50 -9.25
N ILE A 140 18.76 15.59 -8.69
CA ILE A 140 18.85 14.20 -9.09
C ILE A 140 18.14 13.37 -8.01
N THR A 141 17.18 12.56 -8.42
CA THR A 141 16.54 11.58 -7.54
C THR A 141 16.97 10.19 -7.99
N LEU A 142 17.73 9.49 -7.18
CA LEU A 142 18.10 8.10 -7.41
C LEU A 142 16.82 7.26 -7.52
N ASP A 143 16.82 6.29 -8.41
CA ASP A 143 15.66 5.43 -8.64
C ASP A 143 16.02 3.97 -8.37
N GLN A 144 16.94 3.41 -9.10
CA GLN A 144 17.32 2.00 -8.97
C GLN A 144 18.84 1.82 -9.19
N PRO A 145 19.48 0.98 -8.36
CA PRO A 145 20.84 0.51 -8.66
C PRO A 145 20.80 -0.38 -9.91
N ARG A 146 21.88 -0.32 -10.69
CA ARG A 146 22.12 -1.15 -11.85
C ARG A 146 23.46 -1.88 -11.73
N ALA A 147 23.79 -2.71 -12.70
CA ALA A 147 25.06 -3.40 -12.75
C ALA A 147 26.26 -2.42 -12.72
N GLU A 148 27.41 -2.89 -12.26
CA GLU A 148 28.70 -2.18 -12.27
C GLU A 148 28.69 -0.86 -11.47
N GLY A 149 27.96 -0.82 -10.34
CA GLY A 149 27.90 0.37 -9.47
C GLY A 149 27.26 1.60 -10.13
N THR A 150 26.43 1.39 -11.15
CA THR A 150 25.69 2.47 -11.81
C THR A 150 24.28 2.62 -11.22
N TRP A 151 23.69 3.79 -11.39
CA TRP A 151 22.35 4.11 -10.92
C TRP A 151 21.51 4.73 -12.02
N HIS A 152 20.28 4.23 -12.15
CA HIS A 152 19.24 4.97 -12.83
C HIS A 152 18.73 6.07 -11.89
N ALA A 153 18.51 7.28 -12.40
CA ALA A 153 18.03 8.41 -11.63
C ALA A 153 17.14 9.31 -12.48
N LEU A 154 16.18 9.97 -11.83
CA LEU A 154 15.34 10.99 -12.43
C LEU A 154 15.98 12.37 -12.18
N ALA A 155 16.05 13.22 -13.22
CA ALA A 155 16.65 14.54 -13.12
C ALA A 155 15.63 15.64 -13.41
N ARG A 156 15.48 16.60 -12.48
CA ARG A 156 14.81 17.86 -12.80
C ARG A 156 15.77 18.76 -13.58
N ASN A 157 15.25 19.38 -14.66
CA ASN A 157 16.04 20.13 -15.63
C ASN A 157 17.00 19.26 -16.47
N ALA A 158 16.66 17.99 -16.68
CA ALA A 158 17.45 17.01 -17.43
C ALA A 158 17.90 17.45 -18.83
N ARG A 159 17.21 18.41 -19.46
CA ARG A 159 17.55 18.92 -20.79
C ARG A 159 18.96 19.54 -20.88
N ARG A 160 19.53 19.91 -19.73
CA ARG A 160 20.88 20.52 -19.63
C ARG A 160 21.98 19.49 -19.39
N LEU A 161 21.60 18.25 -19.15
CA LEU A 161 22.53 17.17 -18.84
C LEU A 161 22.89 16.43 -20.14
N HIS A 162 24.18 16.15 -20.34
CA HIS A 162 24.69 15.42 -21.48
C HIS A 162 25.56 14.25 -21.01
N GLU A 163 25.69 13.26 -21.86
CA GLU A 163 26.62 12.16 -21.65
C GLU A 163 28.04 12.69 -21.50
N GLY A 164 28.76 12.18 -20.51
CA GLY A 164 30.12 12.64 -20.15
C GLY A 164 30.17 13.81 -19.18
N ASP A 165 29.02 14.46 -18.87
CA ASP A 165 28.99 15.52 -17.85
C ASP A 165 29.40 14.95 -16.49
N LYS A 166 30.32 15.69 -15.80
CA LYS A 166 30.71 15.39 -14.43
C LYS A 166 29.86 16.24 -13.49
N LEU A 167 29.18 15.59 -12.58
CA LEU A 167 28.33 16.17 -11.55
C LEU A 167 29.07 16.09 -10.21
N ARG A 168 29.18 17.22 -9.50
CA ARG A 168 29.59 17.27 -8.12
C ARG A 168 28.40 17.69 -7.30
N PHE A 169 28.08 16.91 -6.29
CA PHE A 169 26.88 17.14 -5.48
C PHE A 169 27.18 18.08 -4.31
N ASP A 170 26.16 18.83 -3.91
CA ASP A 170 26.23 19.68 -2.72
C ASP A 170 26.32 18.80 -1.47
N GLY A 171 27.31 19.01 -0.61
CA GLY A 171 27.47 18.26 0.64
C GLY A 171 28.94 18.15 1.08
N PRO A 172 29.20 17.66 2.31
CA PRO A 172 30.55 17.53 2.85
C PRO A 172 31.31 16.29 2.35
N SER A 173 30.66 15.31 1.70
CA SER A 173 31.29 14.04 1.30
C SER A 173 32.06 14.12 -0.03
N ASP A 174 32.00 15.23 -0.71
CA ASP A 174 32.63 15.43 -2.03
C ASP A 174 32.14 14.42 -3.09
N LEU A 175 30.88 14.02 -2.95
CA LEU A 175 30.25 13.01 -3.82
C LEU A 175 30.19 13.52 -5.25
N SER A 176 30.63 12.69 -6.20
CA SER A 176 30.60 13.02 -7.62
C SER A 176 30.17 11.84 -8.48
N ALA A 177 29.66 12.14 -9.68
CA ALA A 177 29.24 11.16 -10.65
C ALA A 177 29.45 11.64 -12.08
N VAL A 178 29.52 10.68 -13.00
CA VAL A 178 29.54 10.91 -14.44
C VAL A 178 28.22 10.42 -15.03
N ILE A 179 27.63 11.20 -15.92
CA ILE A 179 26.48 10.79 -16.72
C ILE A 179 26.98 9.85 -17.82
N LEU A 180 26.53 8.59 -17.79
CA LEU A 180 26.87 7.60 -18.80
C LEU A 180 25.92 7.58 -19.98
N ALA A 181 24.64 7.83 -19.71
CA ALA A 181 23.58 7.84 -20.73
C ALA A 181 22.37 8.64 -20.26
N ARG A 182 21.51 8.98 -21.22
CA ARG A 182 20.16 9.52 -20.94
C ARG A 182 19.13 8.59 -21.55
N ASP A 183 18.03 8.38 -20.85
CA ASP A 183 16.90 7.67 -21.42
C ASP A 183 15.83 8.63 -21.99
N LEU A 184 14.86 8.06 -22.72
CA LEU A 184 13.83 8.82 -23.43
C LEU A 184 12.81 9.46 -22.46
N ASP A 185 12.70 8.94 -21.24
CA ASP A 185 11.75 9.41 -20.23
C ASP A 185 12.29 10.53 -19.35
N GLY A 186 13.51 10.99 -19.65
CA GLY A 186 14.21 12.05 -18.90
C GLY A 186 15.01 11.52 -17.70
N GLY A 187 15.18 10.21 -17.63
CA GLY A 187 16.11 9.55 -16.72
C GLY A 187 17.57 9.71 -17.18
N VAL A 188 18.47 9.47 -16.26
CA VAL A 188 19.93 9.45 -16.49
C VAL A 188 20.53 8.23 -15.84
N ILE A 189 21.56 7.68 -16.47
CA ILE A 189 22.40 6.64 -15.89
C ILE A 189 23.66 7.32 -15.34
N LEU A 190 23.89 7.15 -14.05
CA LEU A 190 25.00 7.74 -13.32
C LEU A 190 25.97 6.67 -12.87
N ARG A 191 27.28 6.97 -12.92
CA ARG A 191 28.32 6.23 -12.23
C ARG A 191 28.97 7.14 -11.23
N PHE A 192 28.88 6.78 -9.95
CA PHE A 192 29.48 7.51 -8.86
C PHE A 192 30.96 7.15 -8.72
N ASP A 193 31.77 8.10 -8.26
CA ASP A 193 33.20 7.88 -8.00
C ASP A 193 33.38 7.05 -6.71
N GLN A 194 32.52 7.28 -5.70
CA GLN A 194 32.45 6.44 -4.51
C GLN A 194 31.60 5.19 -4.77
N GLN A 195 31.93 4.09 -4.13
CA GLN A 195 31.25 2.81 -4.27
C GLN A 195 30.99 2.19 -2.90
N ASP A 196 30.06 1.22 -2.84
CA ASP A 196 29.74 0.40 -1.68
C ASP A 196 29.50 1.24 -0.40
N ALA A 197 30.17 0.91 0.70
CA ALA A 197 29.99 1.57 1.99
C ALA A 197 30.34 3.07 2.00
N GLU A 198 31.29 3.50 1.17
CA GLU A 198 31.63 4.93 1.02
C GLU A 198 30.50 5.70 0.35
N PHE A 199 29.91 5.12 -0.67
CA PHE A 199 28.74 5.68 -1.34
C PHE A 199 27.54 5.78 -0.40
N ASP A 200 27.25 4.72 0.34
CA ASP A 200 26.14 4.68 1.31
C ASP A 200 26.31 5.74 2.39
N GLU A 201 27.53 5.93 2.88
CA GLU A 201 27.83 6.95 3.89
C GLU A 201 27.72 8.37 3.29
N ALA A 202 28.18 8.58 2.06
CA ALA A 202 28.02 9.83 1.36
C ALA A 202 26.54 10.16 1.12
N LEU A 203 25.71 9.19 0.71
CA LEU A 203 24.27 9.38 0.58
C LEU A 203 23.62 9.78 1.90
N ARG A 204 23.96 9.12 3.00
CA ARG A 204 23.41 9.47 4.32
C ARG A 204 23.72 10.90 4.75
N ARG A 205 24.87 11.45 4.31
CA ARG A 205 25.31 12.82 4.67
C ARG A 205 24.79 13.89 3.72
N ASP A 206 24.80 13.62 2.42
CA ASP A 206 24.63 14.63 1.37
C ASP A 206 23.23 14.60 0.75
N ALA A 207 22.57 13.43 0.75
CA ALA A 207 21.25 13.28 0.15
C ALA A 207 20.11 13.60 1.15
N SER A 208 19.00 14.01 0.61
CA SER A 208 17.76 14.22 1.34
C SER A 208 16.68 13.22 0.91
N LEU A 209 15.60 13.13 1.69
CA LEU A 209 14.45 12.31 1.32
C LEU A 209 13.81 12.82 0.02
N ALA A 210 13.49 11.90 -0.88
CA ALA A 210 12.71 12.18 -2.07
C ALA A 210 11.21 12.13 -1.72
N LEU A 211 10.68 13.21 -1.16
CA LEU A 211 9.26 13.29 -0.88
C LEU A 211 8.45 13.42 -2.18
N PRO A 212 7.24 12.81 -2.23
CA PRO A 212 6.33 13.00 -3.36
C PRO A 212 6.08 14.49 -3.64
N PRO A 213 5.94 14.89 -4.92
CA PRO A 213 5.84 16.32 -5.31
C PRO A 213 4.68 17.08 -4.66
N TYR A 214 3.60 16.40 -4.27
CA TYR A 214 2.45 17.01 -3.60
C TYR A 214 2.70 17.30 -2.11
N ILE A 215 3.70 16.67 -1.50
CA ILE A 215 4.15 17.03 -0.14
C ILE A 215 5.09 18.24 -0.30
N SER A 216 4.48 19.42 -0.37
CA SER A 216 5.24 20.65 -0.54
C SER A 216 6.11 20.95 0.68
N ARG A 217 7.41 21.10 0.44
CA ARG A 217 8.41 21.53 1.42
C ARG A 217 9.26 22.63 0.76
N PRO A 218 8.88 23.91 0.88
CA PRO A 218 9.53 25.00 0.16
C PRO A 218 11.04 25.10 0.41
N HIS A 219 11.49 24.66 1.59
CA HIS A 219 12.90 24.70 2.00
C HIS A 219 13.58 23.32 2.02
N GLY A 220 12.95 22.29 1.42
CA GLY A 220 13.41 20.90 1.46
C GLY A 220 12.76 20.12 2.61
N PRO A 221 13.03 18.79 2.71
CA PRO A 221 12.48 17.95 3.76
C PRO A 221 12.83 18.49 5.16
N GLU A 222 11.88 18.36 6.08
CA GLU A 222 12.02 18.73 7.48
C GLU A 222 12.50 17.52 8.30
N PRO A 223 13.15 17.72 9.48
CA PRO A 223 13.59 16.59 10.32
C PRO A 223 12.49 15.58 10.66
N ALA A 224 11.24 16.05 10.82
CA ALA A 224 10.11 15.20 11.07
C ALA A 224 9.78 14.26 9.90
N ASP A 225 10.09 14.65 8.66
CA ASP A 225 9.79 13.83 7.47
C ASP A 225 10.58 12.52 7.48
N ALA A 226 11.78 12.48 8.08
CA ALA A 226 12.58 11.26 8.23
C ALA A 226 11.83 10.17 9.04
N THR A 227 11.02 10.56 10.02
CA THR A 227 10.18 9.66 10.81
C THR A 227 8.79 9.50 10.17
N ASP A 228 8.24 10.58 9.64
CA ASP A 228 6.88 10.59 9.10
C ASP A 228 6.77 9.78 7.80
N TYR A 229 7.82 9.74 6.99
CA TYR A 229 7.84 9.01 5.72
C TYR A 229 8.53 7.63 5.83
N GLN A 230 8.52 7.03 7.03
CA GLN A 230 9.05 5.70 7.30
C GLN A 230 8.03 4.85 8.05
N THR A 231 7.89 3.57 7.65
CA THR A 231 6.97 2.63 8.32
C THR A 231 7.61 2.02 9.56
N VAL A 232 6.78 1.50 10.47
CA VAL A 232 7.26 0.71 11.64
C VAL A 232 7.88 -0.63 11.21
N PHE A 233 7.72 -1.01 9.96
CA PHE A 233 8.22 -2.27 9.39
C PHE A 233 9.58 -2.12 8.71
N ALA A 234 10.07 -0.90 8.52
CA ALA A 234 11.26 -0.60 7.73
C ALA A 234 12.50 -1.35 8.26
N ASN A 235 13.04 -2.26 7.45
CA ASN A 235 14.17 -3.12 7.77
C ASN A 235 15.23 -3.16 6.66
N ASN A 236 14.83 -3.27 5.38
CA ASN A 236 15.71 -3.46 4.24
C ASN A 236 15.86 -2.17 3.45
N ASP A 237 17.06 -1.57 3.46
CA ASP A 237 17.37 -0.31 2.76
C ASP A 237 17.21 -0.47 1.23
N GLY A 238 16.69 0.57 0.53
CA GLY A 238 16.66 0.55 -0.94
C GLY A 238 15.47 1.25 -1.59
N ALA A 239 14.43 1.61 -0.84
CA ALA A 239 13.29 2.33 -1.41
C ALA A 239 13.55 3.84 -1.50
N VAL A 240 13.05 4.45 -2.57
CA VAL A 240 12.97 5.91 -2.74
C VAL A 240 11.65 6.44 -2.18
N ALA A 241 10.58 5.69 -2.32
CA ALA A 241 9.27 6.03 -1.78
C ALA A 241 8.81 5.03 -0.71
N ALA A 242 8.14 5.52 0.33
CA ALA A 242 7.61 4.67 1.39
C ALA A 242 6.44 3.79 0.90
N PRO A 243 6.28 2.56 1.40
CA PRO A 243 5.07 1.77 1.24
C PRO A 243 3.96 2.32 2.14
N THR A 244 3.27 3.38 1.66
CA THR A 244 2.53 4.34 2.47
C THR A 244 1.34 3.77 3.24
N ALA A 245 0.74 2.65 2.81
CA ALA A 245 -0.27 1.96 3.59
C ALA A 245 0.27 1.44 4.94
N GLY A 246 1.55 1.07 4.99
CA GLY A 246 2.23 0.68 6.22
C GLY A 246 2.44 1.81 7.23
N LEU A 247 2.33 3.08 6.79
CA LEU A 247 2.46 4.24 7.66
C LEU A 247 1.34 4.34 8.71
N HIS A 248 0.21 3.69 8.49
CA HIS A 248 -0.93 3.70 9.41
C HIS A 248 -0.70 2.82 10.65
N PHE A 249 0.26 1.92 10.61
CA PHE A 249 0.50 0.97 11.70
C PHE A 249 1.30 1.60 12.84
N THR A 250 0.88 1.27 14.05
CA THR A 250 1.57 1.61 15.30
C THR A 250 1.99 0.34 16.04
N PRO A 251 3.01 0.37 16.91
CA PRO A 251 3.35 -0.78 17.74
C PRO A 251 2.16 -1.28 18.57
N ALA A 252 1.32 -0.37 19.08
CA ALA A 252 0.12 -0.72 19.83
C ALA A 252 -0.89 -1.53 18.98
N LEU A 253 -1.17 -1.07 17.74
CA LEU A 253 -2.04 -1.79 16.82
C LEU A 253 -1.49 -3.19 16.50
N LEU A 254 -0.19 -3.33 16.29
CA LEU A 254 0.44 -4.62 16.02
C LEU A 254 0.29 -5.60 17.18
N THR A 255 0.43 -5.13 18.42
CA THR A 255 0.20 -5.95 19.61
C THR A 255 -1.24 -6.46 19.70
N VAL A 256 -2.22 -5.62 19.37
CA VAL A 256 -3.64 -6.02 19.37
C VAL A 256 -3.93 -7.04 18.27
N LEU A 257 -3.40 -6.84 17.06
CA LEU A 257 -3.54 -7.81 15.95
C LEU A 257 -2.98 -9.18 16.33
N GLU A 258 -1.78 -9.22 16.91
CA GLU A 258 -1.15 -10.46 17.36
C GLU A 258 -1.98 -11.15 18.46
N ALA A 259 -2.46 -10.39 19.44
CA ALA A 259 -3.31 -10.92 20.52
C ALA A 259 -4.65 -11.49 20.00
N ARG A 260 -5.12 -11.05 18.81
CA ARG A 260 -6.29 -11.58 18.12
C ARG A 260 -5.99 -12.78 17.22
N GLY A 261 -4.75 -13.27 17.20
CA GLY A 261 -4.33 -14.39 16.35
C GLY A 261 -4.21 -14.02 14.86
N ILE A 262 -4.04 -12.75 14.54
CA ILE A 262 -3.75 -12.29 13.19
C ILE A 262 -2.24 -12.49 12.94
N LEU A 263 -1.93 -13.26 11.90
CA LEU A 263 -0.55 -13.56 11.52
C LEU A 263 0.08 -12.40 10.75
N ARG A 264 1.40 -12.36 10.71
CA ARG A 264 2.13 -11.33 9.95
C ARG A 264 3.27 -11.95 9.15
N ALA A 265 3.40 -11.51 7.89
CA ALA A 265 4.50 -11.86 7.01
C ALA A 265 5.13 -10.60 6.39
N PHE A 266 6.42 -10.68 6.09
CA PHE A 266 7.19 -9.59 5.52
C PHE A 266 7.60 -9.95 4.09
N VAL A 267 7.44 -8.99 3.20
CA VAL A 267 7.96 -9.03 1.84
C VAL A 267 8.74 -7.75 1.60
N THR A 268 9.75 -7.79 0.76
CA THR A 268 10.53 -6.60 0.39
C THR A 268 10.21 -6.22 -1.05
N LEU A 269 9.78 -4.99 -1.29
CA LEU A 269 9.72 -4.40 -2.62
C LEU A 269 10.26 -2.97 -2.52
N HIS A 270 11.36 -2.71 -3.20
CA HIS A 270 11.98 -1.38 -3.23
C HIS A 270 11.23 -0.48 -4.21
N VAL A 271 10.45 0.44 -3.65
CA VAL A 271 9.63 1.37 -4.43
C VAL A 271 10.51 2.45 -5.03
N GLY A 272 10.56 2.52 -6.35
CA GLY A 272 11.35 3.48 -7.08
C GLY A 272 10.67 4.86 -7.21
N ALA A 273 11.45 5.85 -7.68
CA ALA A 273 10.99 7.21 -7.95
C ALA A 273 9.97 7.27 -9.12
N GLY A 274 9.95 6.23 -9.96
CA GLY A 274 8.98 6.09 -11.07
C GLY A 274 7.53 6.16 -10.63
N THR A 275 7.22 5.80 -9.35
CA THR A 275 5.85 5.93 -8.80
C THR A 275 5.34 7.37 -8.72
N PHE A 276 6.23 8.36 -8.80
CA PHE A 276 5.86 9.77 -8.79
C PHE A 276 5.52 10.31 -10.18
N LEU A 277 5.75 9.52 -11.23
CA LEU A 277 5.50 9.94 -12.61
C LEU A 277 4.03 9.73 -12.99
N PRO A 278 3.42 10.71 -13.67
CA PRO A 278 2.04 10.57 -14.14
C PRO A 278 1.97 9.61 -15.34
N VAL A 279 0.84 8.93 -15.49
CA VAL A 279 0.51 8.19 -16.72
C VAL A 279 0.33 9.19 -17.85
N ARG A 280 1.06 9.01 -18.95
CA ARG A 280 1.07 9.95 -20.10
C ARG A 280 0.25 9.47 -21.28
N SER A 281 -0.07 8.17 -21.35
CA SER A 281 -0.82 7.59 -22.48
C SER A 281 -2.31 7.70 -22.25
N ASP A 282 -3.08 8.17 -23.25
CA ASP A 282 -4.54 8.16 -23.21
C ASP A 282 -5.10 6.72 -23.26
N ASP A 283 -4.46 5.83 -24.00
CA ASP A 283 -4.70 4.40 -23.97
C ASP A 283 -3.76 3.76 -22.94
N VAL A 284 -4.31 3.43 -21.78
CA VAL A 284 -3.53 2.88 -20.67
C VAL A 284 -3.00 1.46 -20.93
N SER A 285 -3.52 0.75 -21.94
CA SER A 285 -3.02 -0.57 -22.33
C SER A 285 -1.59 -0.54 -22.86
N HIS A 286 -1.13 0.63 -23.33
CA HIS A 286 0.24 0.87 -23.80
C HIS A 286 1.16 1.45 -22.72
N HIS A 287 0.65 1.63 -21.48
CA HIS A 287 1.49 2.10 -20.40
C HIS A 287 2.44 1.00 -19.92
N THR A 288 3.73 1.33 -19.83
CA THR A 288 4.76 0.44 -19.29
C THR A 288 5.02 0.84 -17.85
N MET A 289 4.78 -0.09 -16.92
CA MET A 289 5.15 0.09 -15.51
C MET A 289 6.67 0.03 -15.35
N HIS A 290 7.20 0.96 -14.56
CA HIS A 290 8.58 0.85 -14.11
C HIS A 290 8.77 -0.45 -13.33
N ALA A 291 9.84 -1.18 -13.64
CA ALA A 291 10.18 -2.40 -12.93
C ALA A 291 10.71 -2.05 -11.53
N GLU A 292 10.30 -2.80 -10.53
CA GLU A 292 10.72 -2.64 -9.13
C GLU A 292 11.25 -3.98 -8.63
N TYR A 293 12.38 -3.96 -7.91
CA TYR A 293 12.97 -5.17 -7.34
C TYR A 293 12.22 -5.58 -6.07
N GLY A 294 11.87 -6.88 -6.00
CA GLY A 294 11.18 -7.44 -4.85
C GLY A 294 11.68 -8.81 -4.45
N GLU A 295 11.44 -9.16 -3.18
CA GLU A 295 11.82 -10.43 -2.59
C GLU A 295 10.70 -11.00 -1.71
N ILE A 296 10.51 -12.31 -1.83
CA ILE A 296 9.73 -13.15 -0.91
C ILE A 296 10.59 -14.35 -0.55
N SER A 297 10.99 -14.46 0.72
CA SER A 297 11.79 -15.59 1.18
C SER A 297 10.99 -16.91 1.13
N ALA A 298 11.69 -18.04 1.10
CA ALA A 298 11.05 -19.35 1.14
C ALA A 298 10.21 -19.53 2.44
N SER A 299 10.70 -19.05 3.57
CA SER A 299 9.97 -19.10 4.85
C SER A 299 8.72 -18.23 4.84
N THR A 300 8.79 -17.03 4.24
CA THR A 300 7.63 -16.14 4.07
C THR A 300 6.59 -16.77 3.16
N ALA A 301 6.99 -17.30 2.01
CA ALA A 301 6.09 -17.98 1.07
C ALA A 301 5.37 -19.17 1.76
N HIS A 302 6.11 -19.98 2.51
CA HIS A 302 5.55 -21.10 3.28
C HIS A 302 4.52 -20.62 4.31
N ALA A 303 4.86 -19.63 5.12
CA ALA A 303 3.95 -19.09 6.15
C ALA A 303 2.64 -18.52 5.54
N ILE A 304 2.72 -17.87 4.38
CA ILE A 304 1.53 -17.36 3.68
C ILE A 304 0.66 -18.52 3.17
N ASN A 305 1.28 -19.55 2.61
CA ASN A 305 0.57 -20.73 2.10
C ASN A 305 -0.08 -21.54 3.23
N ASP A 306 0.60 -21.68 4.36
CA ASP A 306 0.07 -22.36 5.55
C ASP A 306 -1.13 -21.63 6.13
N ALA A 307 -1.06 -20.30 6.25
CA ALA A 307 -2.20 -19.49 6.68
C ALA A 307 -3.42 -19.70 5.78
N ARG A 308 -3.22 -19.69 4.44
CA ARG A 308 -4.29 -19.96 3.47
C ARG A 308 -4.83 -21.39 3.59
N ALA A 309 -3.95 -22.40 3.74
CA ALA A 309 -4.36 -23.79 3.91
C ALA A 309 -5.16 -23.99 5.21
N GLY A 310 -4.86 -23.20 6.24
CA GLY A 310 -5.63 -23.12 7.49
C GLY A 310 -6.99 -22.40 7.38
N GLY A 311 -7.33 -21.86 6.20
CA GLY A 311 -8.57 -21.11 5.96
C GLY A 311 -8.47 -19.60 6.22
N GLY A 312 -7.28 -19.08 6.55
CA GLY A 312 -7.02 -17.65 6.71
C GLY A 312 -6.96 -16.93 5.38
N ARG A 313 -7.31 -15.64 5.39
CA ARG A 313 -7.24 -14.75 4.21
C ARG A 313 -5.87 -14.12 4.11
N ILE A 314 -5.40 -13.86 2.88
CA ILE A 314 -4.21 -13.09 2.62
C ILE A 314 -4.59 -11.61 2.51
N VAL A 315 -4.13 -10.81 3.47
CA VAL A 315 -4.41 -9.39 3.60
C VAL A 315 -3.17 -8.60 3.20
N ALA A 316 -3.17 -8.02 2.01
CA ALA A 316 -2.07 -7.19 1.55
C ALA A 316 -2.15 -5.77 2.13
N ILE A 317 -1.06 -5.29 2.73
CA ILE A 317 -0.92 -3.91 3.17
C ILE A 317 -0.15 -3.13 2.10
N GLY A 318 -0.89 -2.36 1.34
CA GLY A 318 -0.40 -1.58 0.20
C GLY A 318 -0.43 -2.32 -1.12
N THR A 319 -0.54 -1.54 -2.19
CA THR A 319 -0.50 -2.03 -3.58
C THR A 319 0.83 -2.66 -3.94
N THR A 320 1.91 -2.30 -3.26
CA THR A 320 3.25 -2.90 -3.42
C THR A 320 3.28 -4.35 -2.97
N SER A 321 2.78 -4.64 -1.76
CA SER A 321 2.65 -6.01 -1.26
C SER A 321 1.73 -6.85 -2.16
N LEU A 322 0.60 -6.27 -2.59
CA LEU A 322 -0.32 -6.94 -3.51
C LEU A 322 0.38 -7.30 -4.84
N ARG A 323 1.05 -6.33 -5.48
CA ARG A 323 1.71 -6.57 -6.78
C ARG A 323 2.80 -7.64 -6.67
N LEU A 324 3.57 -7.63 -5.59
CA LEU A 324 4.62 -8.63 -5.39
C LEU A 324 4.03 -10.04 -5.17
N LEU A 325 2.99 -10.17 -4.35
CA LEU A 325 2.28 -11.44 -4.15
C LEU A 325 1.67 -11.97 -5.45
N GLU A 326 1.02 -11.11 -6.23
CA GLU A 326 0.44 -11.49 -7.53
C GLU A 326 1.52 -11.83 -8.59
N SER A 327 2.75 -11.31 -8.43
CA SER A 327 3.88 -11.67 -9.29
C SER A 327 4.49 -13.02 -8.91
N ALA A 328 4.36 -13.43 -7.65
CA ALA A 328 4.95 -14.66 -7.11
C ALA A 328 3.97 -15.84 -7.04
N VAL A 329 2.69 -15.64 -7.34
CA VAL A 329 1.67 -16.69 -7.27
C VAL A 329 1.65 -17.54 -8.54
N ASP A 330 1.61 -18.85 -8.38
CA ASP A 330 1.47 -19.79 -9.48
C ASP A 330 0.00 -20.00 -9.92
N ALA A 331 -0.22 -20.88 -10.90
CA ALA A 331 -1.55 -21.17 -11.43
C ALA A 331 -2.47 -21.85 -10.41
N SER A 332 -1.93 -22.52 -9.40
CA SER A 332 -2.68 -23.17 -8.30
C SER A 332 -3.04 -22.23 -7.17
N GLY A 333 -2.53 -20.99 -7.18
CA GLY A 333 -2.70 -20.01 -6.12
C GLY A 333 -1.65 -20.10 -5.00
N MET A 334 -0.61 -20.92 -5.16
CA MET A 334 0.47 -21.04 -4.20
C MET A 334 1.49 -19.92 -4.42
N ILE A 335 1.92 -19.29 -3.33
CA ILE A 335 3.00 -18.30 -3.35
C ILE A 335 4.34 -19.04 -3.40
N ALA A 336 5.15 -18.70 -4.40
CA ALA A 336 6.53 -19.20 -4.54
C ALA A 336 7.52 -18.19 -3.92
N PRO A 337 8.71 -18.64 -3.48
CA PRO A 337 9.82 -17.73 -3.23
C PRO A 337 10.11 -16.89 -4.47
N PHE A 338 10.40 -15.62 -4.27
CA PHE A 338 10.62 -14.67 -5.36
C PHE A 338 11.84 -13.79 -5.05
N ALA A 339 12.68 -13.58 -6.05
CA ALA A 339 13.76 -12.59 -6.00
C ALA A 339 13.97 -12.06 -7.43
N GLY A 340 13.60 -10.81 -7.68
CA GLY A 340 13.69 -10.28 -9.03
C GLY A 340 12.86 -9.02 -9.23
N GLN A 341 12.72 -8.62 -10.48
CA GLN A 341 11.96 -7.43 -10.87
C GLN A 341 10.50 -7.78 -11.20
N THR A 342 9.59 -6.93 -10.77
CA THR A 342 8.18 -6.96 -11.18
C THR A 342 7.80 -5.64 -11.84
N SER A 343 7.20 -5.74 -13.02
CA SER A 343 6.54 -4.63 -13.72
C SER A 343 5.04 -4.88 -13.88
N LEU A 344 4.47 -5.68 -12.98
CA LEU A 344 3.07 -6.07 -13.05
C LEU A 344 2.16 -4.84 -13.04
N PHE A 345 1.43 -4.64 -14.15
CA PHE A 345 0.43 -3.61 -14.33
C PHE A 345 -0.97 -4.24 -14.27
N ILE A 346 -1.78 -3.80 -13.31
CA ILE A 346 -3.09 -4.38 -13.04
C ILE A 346 -4.18 -3.43 -13.51
N LEU A 347 -5.02 -3.90 -14.43
CA LEU A 347 -6.20 -3.21 -14.97
C LEU A 347 -7.47 -4.00 -14.67
N PRO A 348 -8.66 -3.38 -14.72
CA PRO A 348 -9.93 -4.08 -14.62
C PRO A 348 -10.02 -5.28 -15.57
N GLY A 349 -10.41 -6.43 -15.03
CA GLY A 349 -10.37 -7.71 -15.75
C GLY A 349 -9.18 -8.61 -15.37
N TYR A 350 -8.20 -8.08 -14.62
CA TYR A 350 -7.15 -8.92 -14.04
C TYR A 350 -7.76 -9.93 -13.05
N ARG A 351 -7.28 -11.17 -13.08
CA ARG A 351 -7.73 -12.24 -12.19
C ARG A 351 -6.73 -12.39 -11.03
N PHE A 352 -7.12 -11.87 -9.87
CA PHE A 352 -6.33 -12.03 -8.64
C PHE A 352 -6.32 -13.46 -8.16
N ARG A 353 -5.16 -13.93 -7.71
CA ARG A 353 -4.93 -15.31 -7.24
C ARG A 353 -4.37 -15.37 -5.83
N ALA A 354 -3.62 -14.33 -5.43
CA ALA A 354 -2.91 -14.29 -4.17
C ALA A 354 -3.73 -13.61 -3.07
N VAL A 355 -4.27 -12.41 -3.34
CA VAL A 355 -4.76 -11.50 -2.31
C VAL A 355 -6.28 -11.56 -2.20
N ASP A 356 -6.77 -11.66 -0.97
CA ASP A 356 -8.21 -11.70 -0.64
C ASP A 356 -8.72 -10.36 -0.14
N VAL A 357 -7.88 -9.62 0.61
CA VAL A 357 -8.20 -8.31 1.19
C VAL A 357 -7.02 -7.36 0.94
N LEU A 358 -7.30 -6.13 0.55
CA LEU A 358 -6.31 -5.08 0.33
C LEU A 358 -6.59 -3.89 1.25
N MET A 359 -5.65 -3.54 2.10
CA MET A 359 -5.64 -2.25 2.78
C MET A 359 -4.69 -1.30 2.04
N THR A 360 -5.19 -0.14 1.58
CA THR A 360 -4.37 0.83 0.86
C THR A 360 -4.85 2.26 1.10
N ASN A 361 -3.99 3.25 0.77
CA ASN A 361 -4.36 4.66 0.78
C ASN A 361 -5.38 4.99 -0.32
N PHE A 362 -6.01 6.17 -0.24
CA PHE A 362 -6.72 6.74 -1.37
C PHE A 362 -5.75 7.29 -2.41
N HIS A 363 -5.96 6.86 -3.65
CA HIS A 363 -5.08 7.16 -4.77
C HIS A 363 -5.59 8.35 -5.60
N LEU A 364 -4.71 8.85 -6.47
CA LEU A 364 -5.02 9.96 -7.38
C LEU A 364 -5.99 9.58 -8.49
N PRO A 365 -6.75 10.54 -8.99
CA PRO A 365 -7.39 10.41 -10.30
C PRO A 365 -6.34 10.13 -11.38
N ARG A 366 -6.71 9.32 -12.36
CA ARG A 366 -5.90 8.97 -13.54
C ARG A 366 -4.58 8.27 -13.22
N SER A 367 -4.50 7.60 -12.05
CA SER A 367 -3.30 6.87 -11.61
C SER A 367 -3.41 5.36 -11.82
N THR A 368 -2.27 4.70 -12.04
CA THR A 368 -2.17 3.23 -12.11
C THR A 368 -2.71 2.54 -10.86
N LEU A 369 -2.57 3.21 -9.70
CA LEU A 369 -3.03 2.67 -8.42
C LEU A 369 -4.55 2.76 -8.27
N PHE A 370 -5.20 3.80 -8.81
CA PHE A 370 -6.66 3.84 -8.86
C PHE A 370 -7.21 2.78 -9.83
N MET A 371 -6.52 2.51 -10.94
CA MET A 371 -6.86 1.41 -11.85
C MET A 371 -6.78 0.05 -11.14
N LEU A 372 -5.74 -0.17 -10.32
CA LEU A 372 -5.56 -1.39 -9.54
C LEU A 372 -6.71 -1.61 -8.55
N VAL A 373 -7.10 -0.59 -7.77
CA VAL A 373 -8.21 -0.76 -6.81
C VAL A 373 -9.55 -0.95 -7.53
N CYS A 374 -9.74 -0.32 -8.72
CA CYS A 374 -10.89 -0.59 -9.59
C CYS A 374 -10.90 -2.04 -10.11
N ALA A 375 -9.73 -2.59 -10.41
CA ALA A 375 -9.62 -4.00 -10.78
C ALA A 375 -9.94 -4.93 -9.61
N PHE A 376 -9.50 -4.57 -8.39
CA PHE A 376 -9.62 -5.39 -7.18
C PHE A 376 -11.05 -5.44 -6.63
N ALA A 377 -11.70 -4.28 -6.48
CA ALA A 377 -13.01 -4.17 -5.84
C ALA A 377 -14.16 -3.77 -6.79
N GLY A 378 -13.89 -3.71 -8.10
CA GLY A 378 -14.87 -3.32 -9.11
C GLY A 378 -14.91 -1.80 -9.37
N THR A 379 -14.96 -1.42 -10.65
CA THR A 379 -14.83 0.00 -11.06
C THR A 379 -15.95 0.87 -10.52
N GLU A 380 -17.21 0.45 -10.65
CA GLU A 380 -18.36 1.22 -10.19
C GLU A 380 -18.40 1.33 -8.67
N THR A 381 -18.06 0.24 -7.98
CA THR A 381 -17.91 0.23 -6.51
C THR A 381 -16.86 1.24 -6.05
N MET A 382 -15.69 1.25 -6.70
CA MET A 382 -14.61 2.17 -6.32
C MET A 382 -14.93 3.63 -6.64
N ARG A 383 -15.63 3.90 -7.74
CA ARG A 383 -16.14 5.26 -8.03
C ARG A 383 -17.10 5.75 -6.94
N ALA A 384 -18.04 4.90 -6.54
CA ALA A 384 -18.98 5.24 -5.48
C ALA A 384 -18.28 5.42 -4.11
N ALA A 385 -17.32 4.54 -3.78
CA ALA A 385 -16.51 4.65 -2.56
C ALA A 385 -15.68 5.93 -2.51
N TYR A 386 -15.07 6.32 -3.64
CA TYR A 386 -14.28 7.55 -3.73
C TYR A 386 -15.16 8.81 -3.69
N ALA A 387 -16.33 8.80 -4.33
CA ALA A 387 -17.31 9.89 -4.20
C ALA A 387 -17.76 10.06 -2.75
N HIS A 388 -18.06 8.95 -2.04
CA HIS A 388 -18.36 8.97 -0.60
C HIS A 388 -17.19 9.53 0.20
N ALA A 389 -15.96 9.06 -0.04
CA ALA A 389 -14.77 9.51 0.68
C ALA A 389 -14.54 11.02 0.53
N VAL A 390 -14.68 11.57 -0.70
CA VAL A 390 -14.56 13.02 -0.96
C VAL A 390 -15.66 13.78 -0.21
N ALA A 391 -16.91 13.34 -0.32
CA ALA A 391 -18.06 13.99 0.34
C ALA A 391 -17.96 13.93 1.87
N ALA A 392 -17.51 12.81 2.42
CA ALA A 392 -17.34 12.60 3.86
C ALA A 392 -16.05 13.21 4.42
N GLY A 393 -15.22 13.87 3.59
CA GLY A 393 -14.04 14.59 4.05
C GLY A 393 -12.84 13.71 4.37
N TYR A 394 -12.70 12.55 3.73
CA TYR A 394 -11.49 11.76 3.81
C TYR A 394 -10.31 12.50 3.21
N ARG A 395 -9.12 12.19 3.73
CA ARG A 395 -7.86 12.73 3.25
C ARG A 395 -7.19 11.73 2.31
N PHE A 396 -6.55 12.23 1.30
CA PHE A 396 -6.00 11.45 0.19
C PHE A 396 -4.48 11.42 0.22
N TYR A 397 -3.87 10.47 -0.50
CA TYR A 397 -2.45 10.24 -0.68
C TYR A 397 -1.71 9.63 0.51
N SER A 398 -0.37 9.75 0.51
CA SER A 398 0.55 9.05 1.42
C SER A 398 0.28 9.26 2.90
N TYR A 399 -0.11 10.47 3.28
CA TYR A 399 -0.44 10.84 4.66
C TYR A 399 -1.94 10.94 4.91
N GLY A 400 -2.72 10.56 3.91
CA GLY A 400 -4.18 10.53 3.99
C GLY A 400 -4.72 9.38 4.81
N ASP A 401 -5.98 9.08 4.56
CA ASP A 401 -6.71 7.98 5.17
C ASP A 401 -6.56 6.71 4.33
N ALA A 402 -7.12 5.60 4.80
CA ALA A 402 -7.01 4.30 4.15
C ALA A 402 -8.36 3.74 3.72
N SER A 403 -8.33 2.76 2.83
CA SER A 403 -9.44 1.89 2.47
C SER A 403 -9.09 0.44 2.73
N LEU A 404 -10.07 -0.37 3.18
CA LEU A 404 -9.99 -1.82 3.29
C LEU A 404 -10.96 -2.42 2.28
N LEU A 405 -10.39 -3.04 1.26
CA LEU A 405 -11.09 -3.52 0.09
C LEU A 405 -11.14 -5.04 0.10
N TYR A 406 -12.32 -5.61 -0.09
CA TYR A 406 -12.51 -7.04 -0.28
C TYR A 406 -12.55 -7.35 -1.76
N ARG A 407 -11.88 -8.45 -2.16
CA ARG A 407 -11.78 -8.83 -3.57
C ARG A 407 -13.17 -9.05 -4.18
N TYR A 408 -13.37 -8.46 -5.34
CA TYR A 408 -14.56 -8.69 -6.14
C TYR A 408 -14.43 -10.01 -6.91
N ASP A 409 -15.13 -11.04 -6.47
CA ASP A 409 -15.20 -12.31 -7.20
C ASP A 409 -16.30 -12.21 -8.26
N ARG A 410 -15.92 -12.36 -9.53
CA ARG A 410 -16.83 -12.42 -10.68
C ARG A 410 -17.34 -13.83 -10.90
#